data_3d6e1238292dd3cceedb1fc7133a19b8
#
_entry.id   3d6e1238292dd3cceedb1fc7133a19b8
#
_cell.length_a   1.000
_cell.length_b   1.000
_cell.length_c   1.000
_cell.angle_alpha   90.00
_cell.angle_beta   90.00
_cell.angle_gamma   90.00
#
_symmetry.space_group_name_H-M   'P 1'
#
loop_
_entity.id
_entity.type
_entity.pdbx_description
1 polymer ?
#
loop_
_entity_poly.entity_id
_entity_poly.type
_entity_poly.pdbx_seq_one_letter_code
_entity_poly.pdbx_strand_id
1 'polypeptide(L)'
;IGPVVSKTQFDKIQSLIQVGIDEGAKLVAGGTGKPDGLDKGYFVKPTAFADVNNQMQIARTEIFGPVLSIIPFETEEEAITIANDTPYGLLNFIQTQDKEKANRVAKKLRSGMVDINGAGPAPDAPFGGYKHSGIGREAGKYGLEEFLEVKSVSGWND
;
A
#
# COMPACT_ATOMS: atom_id res chain seq x y z
N ILE A 1 -1.83 6.83 -17.58
CA ILE A 1 -2.11 5.55 -16.88
C ILE A 1 -2.74 4.61 -17.88
N GLY A 2 -2.24 3.36 -17.95
CA GLY A 2 -2.74 2.33 -18.84
C GLY A 2 -4.08 1.71 -18.39
N PRO A 3 -4.67 0.82 -19.21
CA PRO A 3 -5.89 0.10 -18.84
C PRO A 3 -5.59 -0.95 -17.75
N VAL A 4 -6.61 -1.28 -16.97
CA VAL A 4 -6.52 -2.41 -16.02
C VAL A 4 -6.65 -3.75 -16.76
N VAL A 5 -6.21 -4.83 -16.10
CA VAL A 5 -5.94 -6.13 -16.73
C VAL A 5 -7.19 -6.82 -17.32
N SER A 6 -8.38 -6.59 -16.78
CA SER A 6 -9.60 -7.30 -17.18
C SER A 6 -10.87 -6.52 -16.91
N LYS A 7 -11.98 -7.00 -17.51
CA LYS A 7 -13.32 -6.48 -17.22
C LYS A 7 -13.70 -6.67 -15.74
N THR A 8 -13.39 -7.82 -15.18
CA THR A 8 -13.67 -8.10 -13.76
C THR A 8 -13.00 -7.08 -12.84
N GLN A 9 -11.73 -6.75 -13.11
CA GLN A 9 -11.00 -5.74 -12.33
C GLN A 9 -11.59 -4.34 -12.57
N PHE A 10 -11.94 -4.01 -13.81
CA PHE A 10 -12.62 -2.74 -14.12
C PHE A 10 -13.91 -2.60 -13.33
N ASP A 11 -14.80 -3.61 -13.38
CA ASP A 11 -16.09 -3.58 -12.70
C ASP A 11 -15.93 -3.47 -11.17
N LYS A 12 -14.95 -4.21 -10.59
CA LYS A 12 -14.61 -4.08 -9.16
C LYS A 12 -14.22 -2.64 -8.79
N ILE A 13 -13.35 -2.01 -9.58
CA ILE A 13 -12.90 -0.64 -9.32
C ILE A 13 -14.07 0.34 -9.42
N GLN A 14 -14.93 0.20 -10.47
CA GLN A 14 -16.12 1.05 -10.63
C GLN A 14 -17.06 0.93 -9.43
N SER A 15 -17.30 -0.29 -8.96
CA SER A 15 -18.11 -0.55 -7.77
C SER A 15 -17.53 0.11 -6.52
N LEU A 16 -16.19 0.00 -6.31
CA LEU A 16 -15.54 0.60 -5.15
C LEU A 16 -15.50 2.13 -5.21
N ILE A 17 -15.36 2.71 -6.40
CA ILE A 17 -15.52 4.17 -6.57
C ILE A 17 -16.93 4.60 -6.17
N GLN A 18 -17.97 3.86 -6.59
CA GLN A 18 -19.34 4.16 -6.21
C GLN A 18 -19.55 4.02 -4.70
N VAL A 19 -19.02 2.96 -4.07
CA VAL A 19 -19.04 2.78 -2.62
C VAL A 19 -18.43 3.99 -1.90
N GLY A 20 -17.29 4.50 -2.35
CA GLY A 20 -16.66 5.68 -1.75
C GLY A 20 -17.57 6.93 -1.83
N ILE A 21 -18.28 7.11 -2.94
CA ILE A 21 -19.28 8.19 -3.10
C ILE A 21 -20.45 7.98 -2.11
N ASP A 22 -20.99 6.77 -2.03
CA ASP A 22 -22.14 6.42 -1.21
C ASP A 22 -21.83 6.51 0.29
N GLU A 23 -20.59 6.21 0.70
CA GLU A 23 -20.09 6.39 2.06
C GLU A 23 -19.82 7.85 2.43
N GLY A 24 -19.95 8.79 1.49
CA GLY A 24 -19.80 10.21 1.72
C GLY A 24 -18.37 10.73 1.62
N ALA A 25 -17.43 9.96 1.07
CA ALA A 25 -16.10 10.48 0.74
C ALA A 25 -16.21 11.57 -0.33
N LYS A 26 -15.44 12.64 -0.16
CA LYS A 26 -15.47 13.78 -1.08
C LYS A 26 -14.72 13.45 -2.37
N LEU A 27 -15.44 13.20 -3.45
CA LEU A 27 -14.85 13.04 -4.78
C LEU A 27 -14.25 14.36 -5.26
N VAL A 28 -12.94 14.42 -5.40
CA VAL A 28 -12.21 15.63 -5.84
C VAL A 28 -11.71 15.53 -7.28
N ALA A 29 -11.58 14.32 -7.82
CA ALA A 29 -11.22 14.09 -9.22
C ALA A 29 -11.71 12.73 -9.70
N GLY A 30 -11.94 12.57 -10.99
CA GLY A 30 -12.30 11.30 -11.63
C GLY A 30 -13.76 10.89 -11.40
N GLY A 31 -13.97 9.75 -10.75
CA GLY A 31 -15.29 9.15 -10.55
C GLY A 31 -15.52 7.93 -11.45
N THR A 32 -16.74 7.44 -11.49
CA THR A 32 -17.11 6.28 -12.30
C THR A 32 -17.04 6.52 -13.80
N GLY A 33 -17.04 5.46 -14.58
CA GLY A 33 -16.97 5.48 -16.03
C GLY A 33 -15.55 5.47 -16.59
N LYS A 34 -15.44 5.62 -17.89
CA LYS A 34 -14.19 5.68 -18.63
C LYS A 34 -13.75 7.13 -18.87
N PRO A 35 -12.44 7.38 -19.04
CA PRO A 35 -11.96 8.67 -19.52
C PRO A 35 -12.54 8.99 -20.92
N ASP A 36 -12.73 10.27 -21.19
CA ASP A 36 -13.24 10.74 -22.48
C ASP A 36 -12.32 10.31 -23.64
N GLY A 37 -12.91 9.82 -24.71
CA GLY A 37 -12.19 9.34 -25.89
C GLY A 37 -11.55 7.95 -25.75
N LEU A 38 -11.72 7.25 -24.63
CA LEU A 38 -11.19 5.91 -24.39
C LEU A 38 -12.32 4.85 -24.25
N ASP A 39 -13.15 4.73 -25.28
CA ASP A 39 -14.32 3.83 -25.27
C ASP A 39 -13.94 2.35 -25.32
N LYS A 40 -12.77 2.03 -25.92
CA LYS A 40 -12.26 0.66 -25.99
C LYS A 40 -11.25 0.38 -24.86
N GLY A 41 -11.23 -0.87 -24.38
CA GLY A 41 -10.35 -1.28 -23.28
C GLY A 41 -10.91 -0.95 -21.88
N TYR A 42 -10.15 -1.31 -20.86
CA TYR A 42 -10.55 -1.22 -19.45
C TYR A 42 -9.87 -0.02 -18.76
N PHE A 43 -10.01 1.16 -19.37
CA PHE A 43 -9.48 2.40 -18.80
C PHE A 43 -10.39 2.92 -17.69
N VAL A 44 -9.78 3.25 -16.54
CA VAL A 44 -10.43 3.84 -15.38
C VAL A 44 -9.99 5.30 -15.27
N LYS A 45 -10.91 6.20 -14.96
CA LYS A 45 -10.57 7.59 -14.64
C LYS A 45 -9.67 7.61 -13.40
N PRO A 46 -8.49 8.26 -13.43
CA PRO A 46 -7.76 8.56 -12.20
C PRO A 46 -8.69 9.28 -11.23
N THR A 47 -8.90 8.68 -10.08
CA THR A 47 -9.91 9.10 -9.11
C THR A 47 -9.26 9.43 -7.79
N ALA A 48 -9.65 10.54 -7.17
CA ALA A 48 -9.18 10.93 -5.85
C ALA A 48 -10.36 11.30 -4.94
N PHE A 49 -10.32 10.76 -3.72
CA PHE A 49 -11.23 11.07 -2.64
C PHE A 49 -10.50 11.82 -1.53
N ALA A 50 -11.09 12.89 -1.03
CA ALA A 50 -10.68 13.59 0.19
C ALA A 50 -11.67 13.31 1.32
N ASP A 51 -11.28 13.71 2.53
CA ASP A 51 -12.07 13.56 3.76
C ASP A 51 -12.46 12.09 4.03
N VAL A 52 -11.59 11.16 3.62
CA VAL A 52 -11.74 9.73 3.88
C VAL A 52 -11.33 9.43 5.34
N ASN A 53 -11.90 8.39 5.91
CA ASN A 53 -11.47 7.85 7.20
C ASN A 53 -11.36 6.32 7.16
N ASN A 54 -10.70 5.72 8.17
CA ASN A 54 -10.44 4.28 8.20
C ASN A 54 -11.69 3.39 8.40
N GLN A 55 -12.87 3.95 8.60
CA GLN A 55 -14.13 3.17 8.66
C GLN A 55 -14.72 2.96 7.27
N MET A 56 -14.34 3.77 6.29
CA MET A 56 -14.81 3.64 4.91
C MET A 56 -14.19 2.42 4.22
N GLN A 57 -14.97 1.72 3.43
CA GLN A 57 -14.53 0.52 2.71
C GLN A 57 -13.39 0.81 1.74
N ILE A 58 -13.41 1.99 1.10
CA ILE A 58 -12.33 2.42 0.17
C ILE A 58 -10.98 2.64 0.85
N ALA A 59 -10.94 2.85 2.17
CA ALA A 59 -9.71 2.95 2.96
C ALA A 59 -9.18 1.57 3.37
N ARG A 60 -10.04 0.56 3.47
CA ARG A 60 -9.70 -0.78 4.00
C ARG A 60 -9.57 -1.85 2.94
N THR A 61 -10.07 -1.59 1.73
CA THR A 61 -10.04 -2.56 0.62
C THR A 61 -8.97 -2.16 -0.38
N GLU A 62 -8.13 -3.12 -0.77
CA GLU A 62 -7.20 -2.92 -1.89
C GLU A 62 -8.01 -2.84 -3.20
N ILE A 63 -8.16 -1.63 -3.72
CA ILE A 63 -8.95 -1.35 -4.93
C ILE A 63 -8.23 -1.91 -6.16
N PHE A 64 -6.91 -1.86 -6.19
CA PHE A 64 -6.05 -2.30 -7.28
C PHE A 64 -6.33 -1.57 -8.61
N GLY A 65 -6.43 -0.25 -8.53
CA GLY A 65 -6.70 0.67 -9.64
C GLY A 65 -6.24 2.09 -9.34
N PRO A 66 -6.38 3.03 -10.27
CA PRO A 66 -5.93 4.41 -10.13
C PRO A 66 -6.88 5.22 -9.22
N VAL A 67 -7.04 4.80 -7.99
CA VAL A 67 -7.90 5.44 -6.99
C VAL A 67 -7.08 5.78 -5.76
N LEU A 68 -7.12 7.04 -5.34
CA LEU A 68 -6.43 7.58 -4.18
C LEU A 68 -7.44 7.98 -3.10
N SER A 69 -7.26 7.49 -1.89
CA SER A 69 -8.01 7.90 -0.69
C SER A 69 -7.12 8.75 0.19
N ILE A 70 -7.53 10.00 0.46
CA ILE A 70 -6.78 10.97 1.24
C ILE A 70 -7.43 11.08 2.61
N ILE A 71 -6.69 10.73 3.66
CA ILE A 71 -7.12 10.80 5.05
C ILE A 71 -6.36 11.92 5.73
N PRO A 72 -7.03 12.98 6.23
CA PRO A 72 -6.38 14.03 7.01
C PRO A 72 -5.99 13.53 8.39
N PHE A 73 -4.98 14.16 8.99
CA PHE A 73 -4.55 13.92 10.37
C PHE A 73 -4.03 15.21 11.00
N GLU A 74 -4.07 15.30 12.33
CA GLU A 74 -3.64 16.48 13.08
C GLU A 74 -2.25 16.28 13.73
N THR A 75 -1.91 15.06 14.13
CA THR A 75 -0.65 14.75 14.81
C THR A 75 0.12 13.61 14.15
N GLU A 76 1.43 13.53 14.42
CA GLU A 76 2.29 12.44 13.95
C GLU A 76 1.80 11.09 14.49
N GLU A 77 1.39 11.04 15.73
CA GLU A 77 0.86 9.84 16.39
C GLU A 77 -0.43 9.35 15.74
N GLU A 78 -1.30 10.28 15.38
CA GLU A 78 -2.54 9.97 14.66
C GLU A 78 -2.23 9.42 13.26
N ALA A 79 -1.33 10.06 12.51
CA ALA A 79 -0.91 9.59 11.19
C ALA A 79 -0.38 8.15 11.24
N ILE A 80 0.45 7.83 12.24
CA ILE A 80 1.00 6.48 12.44
C ILE A 80 -0.12 5.48 12.78
N THR A 81 -1.07 5.89 13.62
CA THR A 81 -2.22 5.07 13.99
C THR A 81 -3.09 4.75 12.77
N ILE A 82 -3.44 5.76 11.99
CA ILE A 82 -4.21 5.63 10.74
C ILE A 82 -3.48 4.70 9.76
N ALA A 83 -2.19 4.94 9.53
CA ALA A 83 -1.39 4.14 8.60
C ALA A 83 -1.27 2.66 9.02
N ASN A 84 -1.30 2.38 10.31
CA ASN A 84 -1.22 1.03 10.86
C ASN A 84 -2.58 0.32 10.98
N ASP A 85 -3.68 1.06 10.97
CA ASP A 85 -5.05 0.51 11.06
C ASP A 85 -5.54 0.02 9.69
N THR A 86 -4.91 -1.02 9.19
CA THR A 86 -5.23 -1.71 7.94
C THR A 86 -4.87 -3.19 8.07
N PRO A 87 -5.54 -4.12 7.37
CA PRO A 87 -5.14 -5.53 7.32
C PRO A 87 -3.87 -5.76 6.50
N TYR A 88 -3.38 -4.76 5.77
CA TYR A 88 -2.20 -4.84 4.91
C TYR A 88 -0.96 -4.23 5.57
N GLY A 89 0.20 -4.49 5.00
CA GLY A 89 1.47 -3.93 5.46
C GLY A 89 2.62 -4.26 4.51
N LEU A 90 2.49 -3.96 3.22
CA LEU A 90 3.55 -4.21 2.25
C LEU A 90 4.58 -3.09 2.28
N LEU A 91 4.16 -1.89 1.91
CA LEU A 91 5.03 -0.73 1.73
C LEU A 91 4.34 0.53 2.23
N ASN A 92 5.08 1.34 2.97
CA ASN A 92 4.71 2.70 3.31
C ASN A 92 5.67 3.70 2.67
N PHE A 93 5.17 4.89 2.42
CA PHE A 93 5.96 6.02 1.94
C PHE A 93 5.97 7.14 2.98
N ILE A 94 7.13 7.77 3.17
CA ILE A 94 7.28 8.94 4.03
C ILE A 94 7.88 10.08 3.20
N GLN A 95 7.24 11.24 3.22
CA GLN A 95 7.75 12.46 2.59
C GLN A 95 8.05 13.48 3.67
N THR A 96 9.33 13.77 3.92
CA THR A 96 9.75 14.78 4.89
C THR A 96 11.20 15.20 4.65
N GLN A 97 11.53 16.47 4.98
CA GLN A 97 12.91 16.96 5.03
C GLN A 97 13.60 16.69 6.37
N ASP A 98 12.84 16.32 7.40
CA ASP A 98 13.34 16.03 8.74
C ASP A 98 13.76 14.56 8.84
N LYS A 99 15.08 14.31 8.90
CA LYS A 99 15.66 12.96 8.98
C LYS A 99 15.32 12.24 10.29
N GLU A 100 15.23 12.96 11.40
CA GLU A 100 14.89 12.37 12.70
C GLU A 100 13.42 11.92 12.70
N LYS A 101 12.54 12.75 12.18
CA LYS A 101 11.13 12.40 11.96
C LYS A 101 11.01 11.19 11.05
N ALA A 102 11.69 11.17 9.89
CA ALA A 102 11.64 10.04 8.96
C ALA A 102 12.02 8.72 9.67
N ASN A 103 13.14 8.71 10.41
CA ASN A 103 13.60 7.53 11.13
C ASN A 103 12.65 7.11 12.25
N ARG A 104 12.10 8.07 13.00
CA ARG A 104 11.16 7.80 14.09
C ARG A 104 9.85 7.22 13.60
N VAL A 105 9.29 7.79 12.55
CA VAL A 105 8.05 7.32 11.92
C VAL A 105 8.24 5.96 11.27
N ALA A 106 9.32 5.78 10.49
CA ALA A 106 9.60 4.51 9.81
C ALA A 106 9.62 3.31 10.78
N LYS A 107 10.21 3.49 11.98
CA LYS A 107 10.26 2.45 13.01
C LYS A 107 8.89 2.08 13.60
N LYS A 108 7.92 2.98 13.53
CA LYS A 108 6.58 2.79 14.09
C LYS A 108 5.58 2.24 13.06
N LEU A 109 5.87 2.37 11.76
CA LEU A 109 5.01 1.85 10.70
C LEU A 109 5.08 0.32 10.63
N ARG A 110 3.92 -0.32 10.52
CA ARG A 110 3.76 -1.78 10.51
C ARG A 110 3.65 -2.31 9.08
N SER A 111 4.75 -2.16 8.34
CA SER A 111 4.92 -2.69 6.99
C SER A 111 6.28 -3.35 6.82
N GLY A 112 6.41 -4.21 5.83
CA GLY A 112 7.67 -4.87 5.53
C GLY A 112 8.71 -3.94 4.91
N MET A 113 8.24 -2.84 4.29
CA MET A 113 9.10 -1.84 3.66
C MET A 113 8.62 -0.43 3.98
N VAL A 114 9.57 0.50 4.02
CA VAL A 114 9.29 1.94 4.11
C VAL A 114 10.22 2.67 3.14
N ASP A 115 9.65 3.42 2.22
CA ASP A 115 10.37 4.28 1.29
C ASP A 115 10.34 5.73 1.81
N ILE A 116 11.49 6.35 1.91
CA ILE A 116 11.62 7.74 2.35
C ILE A 116 11.96 8.60 1.14
N ASN A 117 11.10 9.56 0.83
CA ASN A 117 11.28 10.54 -0.24
C ASN A 117 11.49 9.94 -1.66
N GLY A 118 10.95 8.75 -1.90
CA GLY A 118 11.04 8.09 -3.21
C GLY A 118 12.43 7.54 -3.52
N ALA A 119 13.20 7.15 -2.50
CA ALA A 119 14.55 6.59 -2.68
C ALA A 119 14.55 5.25 -3.45
N GLY A 120 13.43 4.54 -3.42
CA GLY A 120 13.32 3.19 -3.96
C GLY A 120 14.03 2.11 -3.12
N PRO A 121 13.85 0.83 -3.46
CA PRO A 121 14.45 -0.26 -2.73
C PRO A 121 15.98 -0.30 -2.93
N ALA A 122 16.73 -0.55 -1.85
CA ALA A 122 18.15 -0.87 -1.98
C ALA A 122 18.31 -2.27 -2.62
N PRO A 123 19.39 -2.51 -3.43
CA PRO A 123 19.56 -3.78 -4.15
C PRO A 123 19.55 -5.03 -3.27
N ASP A 124 20.04 -4.93 -2.05
CA ASP A 124 20.14 -6.04 -1.10
C ASP A 124 19.03 -6.03 -0.04
N ALA A 125 18.08 -5.10 -0.15
CA ALA A 125 16.97 -5.00 0.79
C ALA A 125 15.95 -6.12 0.55
N PRO A 126 15.42 -6.75 1.61
CA PRO A 126 14.37 -7.73 1.47
C PRO A 126 13.06 -7.08 1.00
N PHE A 127 12.37 -7.74 0.08
CA PHE A 127 11.02 -7.40 -0.34
C PHE A 127 10.02 -8.32 0.35
N GLY A 128 8.94 -7.77 0.89
CA GLY A 128 7.85 -8.54 1.48
C GLY A 128 7.04 -7.73 2.48
N GLY A 129 5.91 -8.29 2.89
CA GLY A 129 4.90 -7.61 3.69
C GLY A 129 4.75 -8.13 5.11
N TYR A 130 3.91 -7.42 5.86
CA TYR A 130 3.35 -7.82 7.15
C TYR A 130 1.86 -8.12 6.96
N LYS A 131 1.25 -8.77 7.95
CA LYS A 131 -0.19 -9.04 8.01
C LYS A 131 -0.66 -9.79 6.74
N HIS A 132 -1.77 -9.38 6.10
CA HIS A 132 -2.28 -10.02 4.89
C HIS A 132 -1.42 -9.79 3.63
N SER A 133 -0.45 -8.87 3.69
CA SER A 133 0.48 -8.65 2.56
C SER A 133 1.56 -9.71 2.44
N GLY A 134 1.67 -10.64 3.39
CA GLY A 134 2.59 -11.78 3.32
C GLY A 134 3.40 -11.98 4.58
N ILE A 135 4.10 -13.10 4.67
CA ILE A 135 4.91 -13.53 5.83
C ILE A 135 6.38 -13.78 5.47
N GLY A 136 6.67 -14.12 4.22
CA GLY A 136 8.04 -14.36 3.74
C GLY A 136 8.76 -13.10 3.27
N ARG A 137 10.00 -13.29 2.82
CA ARG A 137 10.79 -12.24 2.19
C ARG A 137 11.40 -12.75 0.89
N GLU A 138 11.46 -11.85 -0.11
CA GLU A 138 12.20 -12.05 -1.34
C GLU A 138 13.42 -11.12 -1.36
N ALA A 139 14.36 -11.37 -2.24
CA ALA A 139 15.58 -10.62 -2.45
C ALA A 139 16.54 -10.56 -1.25
N GLY A 140 17.79 -10.21 -1.52
CA GLY A 140 18.85 -10.11 -0.54
C GLY A 140 19.13 -11.42 0.20
N LYS A 141 19.82 -11.32 1.33
CA LYS A 141 20.16 -12.47 2.19
C LYS A 141 18.91 -13.17 2.73
N TYR A 142 17.91 -12.41 3.15
CA TYR A 142 16.68 -12.94 3.76
C TYR A 142 15.87 -13.76 2.75
N GLY A 143 15.81 -13.31 1.47
CA GLY A 143 15.13 -14.07 0.42
C GLY A 143 15.85 -15.39 0.12
N LEU A 144 17.18 -15.42 0.19
CA LEU A 144 17.95 -16.67 0.04
C LEU A 144 17.67 -17.64 1.20
N GLU A 145 17.58 -17.14 2.42
CA GLU A 145 17.36 -17.94 3.62
C GLU A 145 16.03 -18.72 3.57
N GLU A 146 15.02 -18.22 2.88
CA GLU A 146 13.72 -18.93 2.70
C GLU A 146 13.85 -20.25 1.90
N PHE A 147 14.94 -20.42 1.15
CA PHE A 147 15.23 -21.62 0.36
C PHE A 147 16.26 -22.55 1.01
N LEU A 148 16.73 -22.24 2.22
CA LEU A 148 17.76 -22.99 2.92
C LEU A 148 17.17 -23.76 4.10
N GLU A 149 17.62 -25.00 4.27
CA GLU A 149 17.31 -25.79 5.46
C GLU A 149 18.37 -25.56 6.54
N VAL A 150 17.93 -25.16 7.74
CA VAL A 150 18.79 -25.00 8.91
C VAL A 150 18.95 -26.32 9.63
N LYS A 151 20.19 -26.77 9.83
CA LYS A 151 20.52 -27.97 10.60
C LYS A 151 21.33 -27.61 11.84
N SER A 152 20.90 -28.09 13.01
CA SER A 152 21.69 -28.01 14.22
C SER A 152 22.55 -29.26 14.36
N VAL A 153 23.84 -29.08 14.65
CA VAL A 153 24.78 -30.18 14.98
C VAL A 153 25.39 -29.92 16.36
N SER A 154 25.30 -30.89 17.26
CA SER A 154 25.84 -30.79 18.60
C SER A 154 26.78 -31.99 18.88
N GLY A 155 27.58 -31.90 19.93
CA GLY A 155 28.48 -32.98 20.35
C GLY A 155 29.88 -32.94 19.71
N TRP A 156 30.22 -31.87 19.00
CA TRP A 156 31.60 -31.64 18.56
C TRP A 156 32.38 -31.00 19.73
N ASN A 157 33.30 -31.76 20.32
CA ASN A 157 34.24 -31.24 21.31
C ASN A 157 35.62 -31.19 20.65
N ASP A 158 36.24 -30.01 20.67
CA ASP A 158 37.65 -29.82 20.30
C ASP A 158 38.57 -30.45 21.36
#